data_5d16a8fc80c32e264092642c0f1a675e
#
_entry.id   5d16a8fc80c32e264092642c0f1a675e
#
_cell.length_a   1.000
_cell.length_b   1.000
_cell.length_c   1.000
_cell.angle_alpha   90.00
_cell.angle_beta   90.00
_cell.angle_gamma   90.00
#
_symmetry.space_group_name_H-M   'P 1'
#
loop_
_entity.id
_entity.type
_entity.pdbx_description
1 polymer ?
#
loop_
_entity_poly.entity_id
_entity_poly.type
_entity_poly.pdbx_seq_one_letter_code
_entity_poly.pdbx_strand_id
1 'polypeptide(L)'
;MNECSPSSLPGILWMLVAMGLLVLSNSTTKWISAEYSAGQIIIFRSLFALLFLVPMVWRGGGLSSLRITSWRNQTLRSFFHTMTAILIVTSVIILPLADVEALLFSTILFTVLLSGTLLGEKVGWHRLTAVVFGFVGVFIM
;
A
#
# COMPACT_ATOMS: atom_id res chain seq x y z
N MET A 1 6.97 5.43 -36.00
CA MET A 1 7.64 6.16 -34.91
C MET A 1 7.81 5.16 -33.78
N ASN A 2 9.05 4.69 -33.59
CA ASN A 2 9.38 3.67 -32.61
C ASN A 2 9.51 4.36 -31.25
N GLU A 3 8.45 4.28 -30.44
CA GLU A 3 8.57 4.62 -29.03
C GLU A 3 9.45 3.56 -28.38
N CYS A 4 10.67 3.96 -28.02
CA CYS A 4 11.57 3.19 -27.19
C CYS A 4 10.85 2.96 -25.85
N SER A 5 10.26 1.78 -25.66
CA SER A 5 9.72 1.34 -24.37
C SER A 5 10.87 1.35 -23.38
N PRO A 6 10.89 2.22 -22.35
CA PRO A 6 11.91 2.13 -21.33
C PRO A 6 11.80 0.74 -20.70
N SER A 7 12.94 0.05 -20.62
CA SER A 7 13.01 -1.29 -20.06
C SER A 7 12.22 -1.37 -18.75
N SER A 8 11.12 -2.12 -18.73
CA SER A 8 10.25 -2.27 -17.57
C SER A 8 10.93 -3.04 -16.41
N LEU A 9 12.09 -3.64 -16.67
CA LEU A 9 12.89 -4.39 -15.72
C LEU A 9 13.26 -3.63 -14.45
N PRO A 10 13.80 -2.39 -14.47
CA PRO A 10 14.11 -1.68 -13.23
C PRO A 10 12.86 -1.36 -12.42
N GLY A 11 11.73 -1.06 -13.06
CA GLY A 11 10.46 -0.84 -12.36
C GLY A 11 9.96 -2.09 -11.64
N ILE A 12 10.07 -3.25 -12.27
CA ILE A 12 9.71 -4.55 -11.67
C ILE A 12 10.61 -4.87 -10.49
N LEU A 13 11.93 -4.66 -10.60
CA LEU A 13 12.88 -4.86 -9.51
C LEU A 13 12.57 -3.97 -8.31
N TRP A 14 12.30 -2.68 -8.53
CA TRP A 14 11.90 -1.76 -7.47
C TRP A 14 10.59 -2.17 -6.80
N MET A 15 9.64 -2.68 -7.56
CA MET A 15 8.37 -3.20 -7.02
C MET A 15 8.59 -4.42 -6.14
N LEU A 16 9.44 -5.37 -6.56
CA LEU A 16 9.76 -6.56 -5.76
C LEU A 16 10.45 -6.18 -4.45
N VAL A 17 11.40 -5.26 -4.49
CA VAL A 17 12.08 -4.75 -3.28
C VAL A 17 11.07 -4.08 -2.34
N ALA A 18 10.17 -3.25 -2.87
CA ALA A 18 9.14 -2.58 -2.07
C ALA A 18 8.20 -3.59 -1.40
N MET A 19 7.76 -4.63 -2.13
CA MET A 19 6.92 -5.70 -1.57
C MET A 19 7.65 -6.49 -0.49
N GLY A 20 8.92 -6.83 -0.70
CA GLY A 20 9.74 -7.50 0.32
C GLY A 20 9.88 -6.68 1.60
N LEU A 21 10.08 -5.36 1.47
CA LEU A 21 10.14 -4.46 2.62
C LEU A 21 8.80 -4.34 3.35
N LEU A 22 7.67 -4.38 2.63
CA LEU A 22 6.34 -4.38 3.24
C LEU A 22 6.11 -5.64 4.07
N VAL A 23 6.44 -6.82 3.54
CA VAL A 23 6.31 -8.09 4.26
C VAL A 23 7.19 -8.10 5.52
N LEU A 24 8.45 -7.64 5.41
CA LEU A 24 9.33 -7.48 6.57
C LEU A 24 8.75 -6.54 7.61
N SER A 25 8.19 -5.41 7.19
CA SER A 25 7.54 -4.44 8.08
C SER A 25 6.35 -5.06 8.82
N ASN A 26 5.50 -5.81 8.12
CA ASN A 26 4.35 -6.49 8.72
C ASN A 26 4.78 -7.62 9.68
N SER A 27 5.81 -8.38 9.31
CA SER A 27 6.38 -9.43 10.17
C SER A 27 6.96 -8.84 11.47
N THR A 28 7.69 -7.73 11.36
CA THR A 28 8.23 -7.02 12.52
C THR A 28 7.11 -6.47 13.40
N THR A 29 6.06 -5.91 12.79
CA THR A 29 4.87 -5.44 13.51
C THR A 29 4.21 -6.57 14.29
N LYS A 30 4.06 -7.75 13.69
CA LYS A 30 3.51 -8.93 14.33
C LYS A 30 4.34 -9.36 15.53
N TRP A 31 5.65 -9.37 15.41
CA TRP A 31 6.56 -9.75 16.49
C TRP A 31 6.49 -8.79 17.67
N ILE A 32 6.54 -7.48 17.40
CA ILE A 32 6.48 -6.45 18.43
C ILE A 32 5.10 -6.36 19.09
N SER A 33 4.04 -6.75 18.37
CA SER A 33 2.67 -6.70 18.89
C SER A 33 2.40 -7.61 20.10
N ALA A 34 3.33 -8.53 20.41
CA ALA A 34 3.26 -9.33 21.63
C ALA A 34 3.43 -8.50 22.90
N GLU A 35 4.17 -7.37 22.84
CA GLU A 35 4.50 -6.53 23.99
C GLU A 35 3.85 -5.15 23.94
N TYR A 36 3.55 -4.64 22.74
CA TYR A 36 3.08 -3.27 22.53
C TYR A 36 1.68 -3.21 21.92
N SER A 37 0.88 -2.24 22.35
CA SER A 37 -0.45 -2.02 21.80
C SER A 37 -0.40 -1.46 20.35
N ALA A 38 -1.47 -1.73 19.58
CA ALA A 38 -1.60 -1.23 18.20
C ALA A 38 -1.37 0.28 18.08
N GLY A 39 -1.88 1.06 19.04
CA GLY A 39 -1.73 2.51 19.05
C GLY A 39 -0.27 2.96 19.18
N GLN A 40 0.51 2.32 20.06
CA GLN A 40 1.92 2.61 20.23
C GLN A 40 2.72 2.31 18.96
N ILE A 41 2.47 1.17 18.33
CA ILE A 41 3.13 0.77 17.08
C ILE A 41 2.85 1.80 15.97
N ILE A 42 1.60 2.25 15.83
CA ILE A 42 1.21 3.24 14.82
C ILE A 42 1.91 4.59 15.08
N ILE A 43 1.96 5.04 16.33
CA ILE A 43 2.61 6.31 16.68
C ILE A 43 4.10 6.26 16.36
N PHE A 44 4.82 5.22 16.79
CA PHE A 44 6.24 5.07 16.50
C PHE A 44 6.52 4.98 15.01
N ARG A 45 5.75 4.19 14.27
CA ARG A 45 5.87 4.07 12.81
C ARG A 45 5.68 5.42 12.12
N SER A 46 4.68 6.20 12.54
CA SER A 46 4.40 7.52 11.97
C SER A 46 5.50 8.53 12.30
N LEU A 47 6.04 8.48 13.52
CA LEU A 47 7.12 9.35 13.95
C LEU A 47 8.41 9.09 13.15
N PHE A 48 8.78 7.82 12.98
CA PHE A 48 9.93 7.44 12.15
C PHE A 48 9.72 7.82 10.68
N ALA A 49 8.53 7.61 10.13
CA ALA A 49 8.21 8.03 8.76
C ALA A 49 8.37 9.55 8.59
N LEU A 50 7.90 10.33 9.57
CA LEU A 50 8.05 11.78 9.56
C LEU A 50 9.53 12.20 9.59
N LEU A 51 10.35 11.53 10.41
CA LEU A 51 11.79 11.81 10.53
C LEU A 51 12.51 11.66 9.18
N PHE A 52 12.14 10.64 8.38
CA PHE A 52 12.70 10.44 7.04
C PHE A 52 12.11 11.39 5.99
N LEU A 53 10.84 11.78 6.17
CA LEU A 53 10.15 12.66 5.22
C LEU A 53 10.67 14.10 5.27
N VAL A 54 10.99 14.61 6.47
CA VAL A 54 11.45 16.00 6.68
C VAL A 54 12.68 16.35 5.82
N PRO A 55 13.79 15.60 5.84
CA PRO A 55 14.95 15.93 5.00
C PRO A 55 14.66 15.79 3.50
N MET A 56 13.77 14.89 3.12
CA MET A 56 13.38 14.73 1.72
C MET A 56 12.58 15.94 1.22
N VAL A 57 11.68 16.47 2.02
CA VAL A 57 10.93 17.69 1.71
C VAL A 57 11.84 18.91 1.63
N TRP A 58 12.81 19.02 2.50
CA TRP A 58 13.80 20.11 2.47
C TRP A 58 14.65 20.10 1.20
N ARG A 59 15.02 18.91 0.70
CA ARG A 59 15.76 18.75 -0.57
C ARG A 59 14.87 18.97 -1.82
N GLY A 60 13.58 18.70 -1.72
CA GLY A 60 12.63 18.76 -2.84
C GLY A 60 11.99 20.13 -3.11
N GLY A 61 12.50 21.22 -2.51
CA GLY A 61 11.96 22.57 -2.71
C GLY A 61 11.32 23.21 -1.47
N GLY A 62 11.49 22.57 -0.29
CA GLY A 62 11.03 23.12 0.98
C GLY A 62 9.49 23.09 1.14
N LEU A 63 9.01 23.91 2.09
CA LEU A 63 7.58 24.02 2.44
C LEU A 63 6.68 24.48 1.29
N SER A 64 7.24 25.11 0.25
CA SER A 64 6.49 25.51 -0.94
C SER A 64 5.95 24.31 -1.75
N SER A 65 6.62 23.17 -1.68
CA SER A 65 6.20 21.92 -2.32
C SER A 65 4.97 21.28 -1.65
N LEU A 66 4.67 21.66 -0.40
CA LEU A 66 3.55 21.16 0.40
C LEU A 66 2.27 21.99 0.22
N ARG A 67 2.19 22.84 -0.81
CA ARG A 67 1.03 23.69 -1.05
C ARG A 67 -0.23 22.85 -1.29
N ILE A 68 -1.13 22.87 -0.31
CA ILE A 68 -2.40 22.14 -0.34
C ILE A 68 -3.38 22.92 -1.21
N THR A 69 -3.79 22.34 -2.34
CA THR A 69 -4.76 22.94 -3.27
C THR A 69 -6.20 22.85 -2.75
N SER A 70 -6.53 21.82 -1.97
CA SER A 70 -7.87 21.59 -1.42
C SER A 70 -7.80 20.93 -0.05
N TRP A 71 -8.02 21.72 0.99
CA TRP A 71 -8.00 21.25 2.38
C TRP A 71 -9.03 20.15 2.65
N ARG A 72 -10.24 20.31 2.12
CA ARG A 72 -11.35 19.36 2.35
C ARG A 72 -11.04 17.98 1.81
N ASN A 73 -10.54 17.90 0.57
CA ASN A 73 -10.19 16.62 -0.05
C ASN A 73 -8.99 15.96 0.65
N GLN A 74 -8.01 16.75 1.06
CA GLN A 74 -6.84 16.25 1.76
C GLN A 74 -7.20 15.70 3.15
N THR A 75 -8.04 16.41 3.91
CA THR A 75 -8.50 15.94 5.23
C THR A 75 -9.29 14.65 5.12
N LEU A 76 -10.22 14.57 4.15
CA LEU A 76 -11.02 13.38 3.91
C LEU A 76 -10.15 12.18 3.53
N ARG A 77 -9.18 12.38 2.64
CA ARG A 77 -8.22 11.35 2.24
C ARG A 77 -7.38 10.87 3.43
N SER A 78 -6.86 11.80 4.24
CA SER A 78 -6.07 11.47 5.42
C SER A 78 -6.87 10.70 6.45
N PHE A 79 -8.13 11.06 6.65
CA PHE A 79 -9.04 10.35 7.55
C PHE A 79 -9.23 8.89 7.14
N PHE A 80 -9.58 8.63 5.88
CA PHE A 80 -9.75 7.27 5.38
C PHE A 80 -8.44 6.48 5.42
N HIS A 81 -7.32 7.12 5.11
CA HIS A 81 -6.01 6.47 5.15
C HIS A 81 -5.63 6.06 6.58
N THR A 82 -5.87 6.93 7.57
CA THR A 82 -5.60 6.63 8.97
C THR A 82 -6.50 5.50 9.47
N MET A 83 -7.79 5.52 9.12
CA MET A 83 -8.73 4.46 9.46
C MET A 83 -8.27 3.11 8.90
N THR A 84 -7.87 3.08 7.63
CA THR A 84 -7.32 1.88 6.98
C THR A 84 -6.04 1.40 7.68
N ALA A 85 -5.14 2.29 8.04
CA ALA A 85 -3.89 1.93 8.73
C ALA A 85 -4.17 1.28 10.09
N ILE A 86 -5.12 1.83 10.86
CA ILE A 86 -5.53 1.25 12.14
C ILE A 86 -6.11 -0.16 11.95
N LEU A 87 -6.98 -0.33 10.96
CA LEU A 87 -7.60 -1.63 10.67
C LEU A 87 -6.55 -2.67 10.26
N ILE A 88 -5.60 -2.30 9.39
CA ILE A 88 -4.52 -3.21 8.95
C ILE A 88 -3.65 -3.62 10.13
N VAL A 89 -3.17 -2.67 10.95
CA VAL A 89 -2.32 -2.99 12.10
C VAL A 89 -3.07 -3.87 13.09
N THR A 90 -4.35 -3.58 13.36
CA THR A 90 -5.18 -4.40 14.23
C THR A 90 -5.36 -5.82 13.68
N SER A 91 -5.57 -5.95 12.37
CA SER A 91 -5.68 -7.25 11.70
C SER A 91 -4.39 -8.06 11.81
N VAL A 92 -3.23 -7.44 11.61
CA VAL A 92 -1.91 -8.09 11.76
C VAL A 92 -1.69 -8.61 13.19
N ILE A 93 -2.23 -7.91 14.19
CA ILE A 93 -2.13 -8.34 15.59
C ILE A 93 -3.01 -9.56 15.88
N ILE A 94 -4.25 -9.55 15.41
CA ILE A 94 -5.27 -10.56 15.77
C ILE A 94 -5.17 -11.80 14.89
N LEU A 95 -5.00 -11.63 13.56
CA LEU A 95 -5.01 -12.73 12.60
C LEU A 95 -3.61 -13.31 12.35
N PRO A 96 -3.50 -14.54 11.85
CA PRO A 96 -2.26 -15.06 11.27
C PRO A 96 -1.78 -14.15 10.14
N LEU A 97 -0.46 -13.95 10.06
CA LEU A 97 0.12 -13.03 9.07
C LEU A 97 -0.21 -13.45 7.63
N ALA A 98 -0.27 -14.74 7.37
CA ALA A 98 -0.61 -15.29 6.06
C ALA A 98 -2.00 -14.84 5.58
N ASP A 99 -3.00 -14.90 6.46
CA ASP A 99 -4.37 -14.49 6.15
C ASP A 99 -4.47 -12.99 5.87
N VAL A 100 -3.74 -12.18 6.65
CA VAL A 100 -3.69 -10.72 6.43
C VAL A 100 -3.07 -10.38 5.09
N GLU A 101 -1.97 -11.02 4.73
CA GLU A 101 -1.31 -10.80 3.43
C GLU A 101 -2.22 -11.25 2.28
N ALA A 102 -2.90 -12.39 2.41
CA ALA A 102 -3.88 -12.84 1.41
C ALA A 102 -5.03 -11.83 1.19
N LEU A 103 -5.56 -11.26 2.29
CA LEU A 103 -6.59 -10.22 2.22
C LEU A 103 -6.05 -8.93 1.57
N LEU A 104 -4.81 -8.54 1.86
CA LEU A 104 -4.17 -7.38 1.21
C LEU A 104 -3.99 -7.60 -0.29
N PHE A 105 -3.60 -8.79 -0.73
CA PHE A 105 -3.57 -9.14 -2.16
C PHE A 105 -4.96 -9.06 -2.81
N SER A 106 -6.00 -9.49 -2.10
CA SER A 106 -7.38 -9.38 -2.57
C SER A 106 -7.77 -7.92 -2.88
N THR A 107 -7.26 -6.96 -2.10
CA THR A 107 -7.50 -5.52 -2.33
C THR A 107 -7.00 -5.07 -3.70
N ILE A 108 -5.85 -5.57 -4.15
CA ILE A 108 -5.30 -5.27 -5.48
C ILE A 108 -6.25 -5.77 -6.57
N LEU A 109 -6.78 -6.99 -6.39
CA LEU A 109 -7.73 -7.60 -7.34
C LEU A 109 -9.03 -6.78 -7.43
N PHE A 110 -9.59 -6.38 -6.29
CA PHE A 110 -10.76 -5.50 -6.25
C PHE A 110 -10.50 -4.14 -6.90
N THR A 111 -9.32 -3.57 -6.69
CA THR A 111 -8.94 -2.28 -7.31
C THR A 111 -8.93 -2.39 -8.83
N VAL A 112 -8.40 -3.48 -9.39
CA VAL A 112 -8.39 -3.71 -10.85
C VAL A 112 -9.81 -3.88 -11.40
N LEU A 113 -10.67 -4.61 -10.71
CA LEU A 113 -12.07 -4.77 -11.10
C LEU A 113 -12.84 -3.44 -11.05
N LEU A 114 -12.66 -2.67 -9.98
CA LEU A 114 -13.32 -1.37 -9.81
C LEU A 114 -12.83 -0.35 -10.84
N SER A 115 -11.54 -0.34 -11.17
CA SER A 115 -11.02 0.60 -12.18
C SER A 115 -11.64 0.38 -13.54
N GLY A 116 -11.85 -0.89 -13.95
CA GLY A 116 -12.55 -1.22 -15.17
C GLY A 116 -14.01 -0.74 -15.19
N THR A 117 -14.71 -0.90 -14.06
CA THR A 117 -16.14 -0.60 -13.97
C THR A 117 -16.42 0.89 -13.75
N LEU A 118 -15.64 1.56 -12.90
CA LEU A 118 -15.87 2.95 -12.50
C LEU A 118 -15.19 3.96 -13.44
N LEU A 119 -14.00 3.65 -13.96
CA LEU A 119 -13.28 4.55 -14.85
C LEU A 119 -13.54 4.28 -16.34
N GLY A 120 -14.28 3.20 -16.67
CA GLY A 120 -14.54 2.83 -18.06
C GLY A 120 -13.29 2.41 -18.83
N GLU A 121 -12.19 2.10 -18.12
CA GLU A 121 -10.98 1.60 -18.74
C GLU A 121 -11.20 0.21 -19.30
N LYS A 122 -10.78 -0.03 -20.55
CA LYS A 122 -10.81 -1.36 -21.14
C LYS A 122 -9.79 -2.24 -20.42
N VAL A 123 -10.25 -2.96 -19.40
CA VAL A 123 -9.43 -3.97 -18.72
C VAL A 123 -9.12 -5.06 -19.74
N GLY A 124 -7.87 -5.14 -20.19
CA GLY A 124 -7.46 -6.14 -21.16
C GLY A 124 -7.68 -7.56 -20.60
N TRP A 125 -8.07 -8.49 -21.49
CA TRP A 125 -8.37 -9.88 -21.12
C TRP A 125 -7.28 -10.54 -20.26
N HIS A 126 -6.01 -10.23 -20.51
CA HIS A 126 -4.87 -10.72 -19.73
C HIS A 126 -4.89 -10.26 -18.26
N ARG A 127 -5.38 -9.05 -17.99
CA ARG A 127 -5.54 -8.56 -16.62
C ARG A 127 -6.69 -9.25 -15.91
N LEU A 128 -7.79 -9.49 -16.63
CA LEU A 128 -8.95 -10.18 -16.08
C LEU A 128 -8.61 -11.63 -15.72
N THR A 129 -7.90 -12.36 -16.57
CA THR A 129 -7.45 -13.73 -16.27
C THR A 129 -6.51 -13.78 -15.07
N ALA A 130 -5.56 -12.84 -14.95
CA ALA A 130 -4.67 -12.75 -13.80
C ALA A 130 -5.44 -12.50 -12.49
N VAL A 131 -6.49 -11.67 -12.53
CA VAL A 131 -7.37 -11.43 -11.38
C VAL A 131 -8.10 -12.70 -10.97
N VAL A 132 -8.67 -13.45 -11.90
CA VAL A 132 -9.38 -14.71 -11.62
C VAL A 132 -8.43 -15.74 -10.98
N PHE A 133 -7.24 -15.93 -11.54
CA PHE A 133 -6.23 -16.82 -10.94
C PHE A 133 -5.78 -16.37 -9.55
N GLY A 134 -5.62 -15.06 -9.35
CA GLY A 134 -5.31 -14.49 -8.05
C GLY A 134 -6.41 -14.75 -7.02
N PHE A 135 -7.69 -14.61 -7.38
CA PHE A 135 -8.81 -14.95 -6.50
C PHE A 135 -8.83 -16.43 -6.13
N VAL A 136 -8.61 -17.32 -7.11
CA VAL A 136 -8.53 -18.76 -6.84
C VAL A 136 -7.41 -19.06 -5.86
N GLY A 137 -6.24 -18.43 -6.02
CA GLY A 137 -5.12 -18.58 -5.08
C GLY A 137 -5.47 -18.18 -3.65
N VAL A 138 -6.12 -17.03 -3.48
CA VAL A 138 -6.56 -16.53 -2.16
C VAL A 138 -7.64 -17.43 -1.54
N PHE A 139 -8.50 -18.03 -2.36
CA PHE A 139 -9.58 -18.90 -1.87
C PHE A 139 -9.11 -20.29 -1.43
N ILE A 140 -7.97 -20.75 -1.94
CA ILE A 140 -7.36 -22.04 -1.57
C ILE A 140 -6.54 -21.94 -0.28
N MET A 141 -6.12 -20.72 0.11
CA MET A 141 -5.27 -20.48 1.25
C MET A 141 -6.08 -20.37 2.54
#